data_997a20d247a43c07fd2c1f180790a391
#
_entry.id   997a20d247a43c07fd2c1f180790a391
#
_cell.length_a   1.000
_cell.length_b   1.000
_cell.length_c   1.000
_cell.angle_alpha   90.00
_cell.angle_beta   90.00
_cell.angle_gamma   90.00
#
_symmetry.space_group_name_H-M   'P 1'
#
loop_
_entity.id
_entity.type
_entity.pdbx_description
1 polymer ?
#
loop_
_entity_poly.entity_id
_entity_poly.type
_entity_poly.pdbx_seq_one_letter_code
_entity_poly.pdbx_strand_id
1 'polypeptide(L)'
;MNIAIVGTGYVGLVTGTCFSEMGVDVTCVDINEAKIKALQGGVMPIYEPGLESLVLKNVEAGRLHFTTDLTACLDNVSIVFSAVGTPPDEDGSADLRYVLDVARTVGRSINKYTLLVTKSTVPVGTAQKVKAVIQEELDKRGVAIPFDVASNPEFLKEGAAIKDFMAPDRVVVGIESDHARKLMERLYRPFVLNGYPILFMDIPSAEMTKYAANAMLATRISFMNDIANLCEVVGADVESVRKGIGSDSRIGKHFLYAGCGYGGSCFPKDVKALLHTGKENGYTMRVIEAVEEVNETQKSIVFEKVNKLFNNDLKGKIVAIWGLAFKPDTDDMREAPALEVIARLLAAGAVVKVYDPVAMAECRRRIDDFVVYAQDMYEAVIDADALLLLTEWKQFRIPSWSVIHKVMKSHVVVDGRNIYDGEELKELGFTYSRIGQK
;
A
#
# COMPACT_ATOMS: atom_id res chain seq x y z
N MET A 1 -14.29 20.47 -16.91
CA MET A 1 -14.92 19.16 -16.66
C MET A 1 -15.02 19.04 -15.16
N ASN A 2 -16.21 18.66 -14.66
CA ASN A 2 -16.44 18.55 -13.23
C ASN A 2 -16.62 17.07 -12.90
N ILE A 3 -15.94 16.61 -11.86
CA ILE A 3 -16.01 15.22 -11.39
C ILE A 3 -16.20 15.17 -9.87
N ALA A 4 -16.82 14.09 -9.38
CA ALA A 4 -16.87 13.77 -7.97
C ALA A 4 -16.02 12.54 -7.67
N ILE A 5 -15.35 12.53 -6.51
CA ILE A 5 -14.58 11.38 -6.02
C ILE A 5 -15.09 11.04 -4.62
N VAL A 6 -15.68 9.86 -4.49
CA VAL A 6 -16.24 9.37 -3.23
C VAL A 6 -15.22 8.51 -2.50
N GLY A 7 -14.90 8.91 -1.30
CA GLY A 7 -13.82 8.38 -0.47
C GLY A 7 -12.60 9.31 -0.49
N THR A 8 -12.20 9.84 0.67
CA THR A 8 -11.01 10.67 0.87
C THR A 8 -9.90 9.90 1.60
N GLY A 9 -9.81 8.60 1.34
CA GLY A 9 -8.67 7.79 1.69
C GLY A 9 -7.50 8.06 0.76
N TYR A 10 -6.47 7.22 0.86
CA TYR A 10 -5.24 7.39 0.09
C TYR A 10 -5.49 7.56 -1.41
N VAL A 11 -6.20 6.60 -2.01
CA VAL A 11 -6.49 6.59 -3.46
C VAL A 11 -7.35 7.79 -3.88
N GLY A 12 -8.42 8.07 -3.15
CA GLY A 12 -9.37 9.12 -3.56
C GLY A 12 -8.78 10.52 -3.41
N LEU A 13 -8.11 10.81 -2.29
CA LEU A 13 -7.53 12.13 -2.06
C LEU A 13 -6.40 12.44 -3.04
N VAL A 14 -5.48 11.49 -3.27
CA VAL A 14 -4.41 11.66 -4.26
C VAL A 14 -4.98 11.83 -5.67
N THR A 15 -5.96 10.97 -6.05
CA THR A 15 -6.62 11.05 -7.36
C THR A 15 -7.28 12.41 -7.57
N GLY A 16 -8.06 12.88 -6.59
CA GLY A 16 -8.76 14.17 -6.68
C GLY A 16 -7.79 15.35 -6.78
N THR A 17 -6.76 15.33 -5.96
CA THR A 17 -5.74 16.37 -5.96
C THR A 17 -4.98 16.42 -7.29
N CYS A 18 -4.59 15.26 -7.84
CA CYS A 18 -3.87 15.22 -9.12
C CYS A 18 -4.76 15.63 -10.30
N PHE A 19 -6.04 15.25 -10.32
CA PHE A 19 -6.97 15.75 -11.35
C PHE A 19 -7.16 17.26 -11.25
N SER A 20 -7.32 17.80 -10.03
CA SER A 20 -7.48 19.25 -9.84
C SER A 20 -6.22 20.03 -10.23
N GLU A 21 -5.03 19.48 -10.02
CA GLU A 21 -3.76 20.07 -10.46
C GLU A 21 -3.69 20.21 -11.98
N MET A 22 -4.33 19.30 -12.73
CA MET A 22 -4.44 19.36 -14.19
C MET A 22 -5.62 20.21 -14.70
N GLY A 23 -6.28 20.97 -13.81
CA GLY A 23 -7.33 21.91 -14.18
C GLY A 23 -8.73 21.33 -14.24
N VAL A 24 -8.95 20.13 -13.71
CA VAL A 24 -10.28 19.55 -13.52
C VAL A 24 -10.91 20.14 -12.25
N ASP A 25 -12.20 20.46 -12.30
CA ASP A 25 -12.96 20.84 -11.09
C ASP A 25 -13.40 19.57 -10.38
N VAL A 26 -12.90 19.37 -9.16
CA VAL A 26 -13.03 18.11 -8.41
C VAL A 26 -13.71 18.37 -7.07
N THR A 27 -14.77 17.61 -6.80
CA THR A 27 -15.37 17.53 -5.47
C THR A 27 -15.08 16.17 -4.85
N CYS A 28 -14.29 16.17 -3.78
CA CYS A 28 -14.04 14.98 -2.97
C CYS A 28 -15.13 14.85 -1.89
N VAL A 29 -15.72 13.66 -1.82
CA VAL A 29 -16.85 13.36 -0.91
C VAL A 29 -16.45 12.27 0.07
N ASP A 30 -16.71 12.46 1.36
CA ASP A 30 -16.52 11.42 2.38
C ASP A 30 -17.62 11.53 3.45
N ILE A 31 -18.17 10.42 3.88
CA ILE A 31 -19.21 10.39 4.91
C ILE A 31 -18.71 10.82 6.30
N ASN A 32 -17.42 10.86 6.51
CA ASN A 32 -16.79 11.24 7.78
C ASN A 32 -16.67 12.77 7.88
N GLU A 33 -17.60 13.39 8.62
CA GLU A 33 -17.63 14.84 8.82
C GLU A 33 -16.33 15.40 9.44
N ALA A 34 -15.76 14.70 10.40
CA ALA A 34 -14.53 15.15 11.07
C ALA A 34 -13.36 15.20 10.08
N LYS A 35 -13.28 14.21 9.19
CA LYS A 35 -12.28 14.14 8.13
C LYS A 35 -12.46 15.25 7.09
N ILE A 36 -13.70 15.51 6.67
CA ILE A 36 -14.00 16.61 5.75
C ILE A 36 -13.67 17.96 6.38
N LYS A 37 -14.02 18.19 7.64
CA LYS A 37 -13.65 19.42 8.36
C LYS A 37 -12.13 19.59 8.47
N ALA A 38 -11.40 18.52 8.76
CA ALA A 38 -9.94 18.54 8.80
C ALA A 38 -9.34 18.93 7.44
N LEU A 39 -9.82 18.33 6.34
CA LEU A 39 -9.38 18.66 4.97
C LEU A 39 -9.71 20.09 4.58
N GLN A 40 -10.89 20.60 4.93
CA GLN A 40 -11.27 22.01 4.72
C GLN A 40 -10.40 22.97 5.54
N GLY A 41 -9.90 22.53 6.70
CA GLY A 41 -8.92 23.23 7.53
C GLY A 41 -7.47 23.03 7.11
N GLY A 42 -7.20 22.32 6.02
CA GLY A 42 -5.85 22.07 5.52
C GLY A 42 -5.10 20.93 6.22
N VAL A 43 -5.77 20.13 7.06
CA VAL A 43 -5.15 19.00 7.77
C VAL A 43 -5.35 17.72 6.98
N MET A 44 -4.24 17.07 6.61
CA MET A 44 -4.27 15.85 5.81
C MET A 44 -4.53 14.61 6.67
N PRO A 45 -5.45 13.70 6.25
CA PRO A 45 -5.75 12.47 6.98
C PRO A 45 -4.78 11.33 6.68
N ILE A 46 -3.83 11.54 5.79
CA ILE A 46 -2.84 10.56 5.33
C ILE A 46 -1.49 11.25 5.15
N TYR A 47 -0.42 10.48 5.30
CA TYR A 47 0.92 10.93 4.96
C TYR A 47 1.27 10.52 3.52
N GLU A 48 1.53 11.51 2.67
CA GLU A 48 2.08 11.32 1.31
C GLU A 48 2.96 12.52 0.98
N PRO A 49 4.23 12.33 0.61
CA PRO A 49 5.14 13.44 0.30
C PRO A 49 4.58 14.39 -0.77
N GLY A 50 4.47 15.68 -0.43
CA GLY A 50 4.00 16.73 -1.34
C GLY A 50 2.48 16.84 -1.48
N LEU A 51 1.68 15.97 -0.87
CA LEU A 51 0.22 16.00 -1.01
C LEU A 51 -0.39 17.26 -0.37
N GLU A 52 0.01 17.62 0.84
CA GLU A 52 -0.50 18.77 1.57
C GLU A 52 -0.39 20.05 0.74
N SER A 53 0.80 20.35 0.22
CA SER A 53 1.03 21.54 -0.59
C SER A 53 0.19 21.58 -1.86
N LEU A 54 -0.03 20.44 -2.52
CA LEU A 54 -0.89 20.34 -3.70
C LEU A 54 -2.37 20.50 -3.35
N VAL A 55 -2.84 19.94 -2.25
CA VAL A 55 -4.23 20.11 -1.78
C VAL A 55 -4.49 21.57 -1.50
N LEU A 56 -3.67 22.23 -0.68
CA LEU A 56 -3.84 23.64 -0.31
C LEU A 56 -3.84 24.55 -1.54
N LYS A 57 -2.89 24.36 -2.47
CA LYS A 57 -2.82 25.09 -3.75
C LYS A 57 -4.11 24.96 -4.56
N ASN A 58 -4.67 23.78 -4.67
CA ASN A 58 -5.87 23.54 -5.51
C ASN A 58 -7.16 23.97 -4.82
N VAL A 59 -7.23 23.94 -3.50
CA VAL A 59 -8.33 24.53 -2.71
C VAL A 59 -8.33 26.05 -2.89
N GLU A 60 -7.19 26.71 -2.73
CA GLU A 60 -7.05 28.16 -2.93
C GLU A 60 -7.40 28.58 -4.37
N ALA A 61 -7.04 27.78 -5.36
CA ALA A 61 -7.37 27.99 -6.77
C ALA A 61 -8.85 27.68 -7.10
N GLY A 62 -9.66 27.23 -6.15
CA GLY A 62 -11.09 26.92 -6.34
C GLY A 62 -11.36 25.74 -7.27
N ARG A 63 -10.43 24.79 -7.36
CA ARG A 63 -10.55 23.58 -8.19
C ARG A 63 -10.73 22.28 -7.41
N LEU A 64 -10.44 22.30 -6.10
CA LEU A 64 -10.59 21.15 -5.22
C LEU A 64 -11.52 21.50 -4.06
N HIS A 65 -12.61 20.75 -3.94
CA HIS A 65 -13.65 20.97 -2.96
C HIS A 65 -13.88 19.73 -2.10
N PHE A 66 -14.36 19.90 -0.87
CA PHE A 66 -14.64 18.82 0.06
C PHE A 66 -16.03 18.93 0.63
N THR A 67 -16.81 17.84 0.60
CA THR A 67 -18.17 17.79 1.13
C THR A 67 -18.50 16.40 1.68
N THR A 68 -19.55 16.32 2.49
CA THR A 68 -20.15 15.05 2.92
C THR A 68 -21.35 14.63 2.05
N ASP A 69 -21.83 15.51 1.18
CA ASP A 69 -23.04 15.30 0.37
C ASP A 69 -22.71 15.01 -1.10
N LEU A 70 -22.76 13.74 -1.48
CA LEU A 70 -22.63 13.32 -2.87
C LEU A 70 -23.80 13.81 -3.72
N THR A 71 -25.01 13.82 -3.16
CA THR A 71 -26.24 14.14 -3.91
C THR A 71 -26.19 15.56 -4.49
N ALA A 72 -25.71 16.51 -3.69
CA ALA A 72 -25.55 17.89 -4.12
C ALA A 72 -24.55 18.08 -5.29
N CYS A 73 -23.65 17.12 -5.51
CA CYS A 73 -22.65 17.20 -6.58
C CYS A 73 -23.19 16.68 -7.91
N LEU A 74 -24.15 15.74 -7.92
CA LEU A 74 -24.52 14.93 -9.09
C LEU A 74 -25.09 15.75 -10.25
N ASP A 75 -25.78 16.84 -9.99
CA ASP A 75 -26.31 17.70 -11.06
C ASP A 75 -25.20 18.41 -11.87
N ASN A 76 -24.02 18.57 -11.28
CA ASN A 76 -22.93 19.33 -11.89
C ASN A 76 -21.80 18.44 -12.44
N VAL A 77 -21.75 17.15 -12.10
CA VAL A 77 -20.69 16.24 -12.53
C VAL A 77 -21.13 15.30 -13.64
N SER A 78 -20.19 14.85 -14.47
CA SER A 78 -20.44 13.85 -15.51
C SER A 78 -19.81 12.50 -15.16
N ILE A 79 -18.82 12.50 -14.27
CA ILE A 79 -18.11 11.32 -13.84
C ILE A 79 -18.06 11.30 -12.30
N VAL A 80 -18.41 10.17 -11.72
CA VAL A 80 -18.26 9.90 -10.30
C VAL A 80 -17.28 8.76 -10.13
N PHE A 81 -16.20 9.00 -9.39
CA PHE A 81 -15.27 7.94 -9.00
C PHE A 81 -15.64 7.39 -7.64
N SER A 82 -15.78 6.08 -7.53
CA SER A 82 -15.86 5.36 -6.26
C SER A 82 -14.43 4.92 -5.87
N ALA A 83 -13.87 5.61 -4.88
CA ALA A 83 -12.56 5.34 -4.29
C ALA A 83 -12.69 5.00 -2.79
N VAL A 84 -13.79 4.39 -2.42
CA VAL A 84 -14.10 3.96 -1.05
C VAL A 84 -13.30 2.74 -0.65
N GLY A 85 -13.14 2.51 0.66
CA GLY A 85 -12.44 1.34 1.17
C GLY A 85 -13.15 0.03 0.79
N THR A 86 -12.35 -0.99 0.54
CA THR A 86 -12.79 -2.39 0.35
C THR A 86 -12.01 -3.27 1.34
N PRO A 87 -12.28 -3.14 2.67
CA PRO A 87 -11.57 -3.94 3.66
C PRO A 87 -11.85 -5.42 3.45
N PRO A 88 -10.93 -6.30 3.89
CA PRO A 88 -11.21 -7.74 3.88
C PRO A 88 -12.34 -8.04 4.87
N ASP A 89 -13.25 -8.94 4.49
CA ASP A 89 -14.21 -9.56 5.39
C ASP A 89 -13.54 -10.73 6.13
N GLU A 90 -14.21 -11.32 7.11
CA GLU A 90 -13.70 -12.42 7.94
C GLU A 90 -13.30 -13.67 7.11
N ASP A 91 -13.96 -13.90 5.97
CA ASP A 91 -13.67 -15.01 5.06
C ASP A 91 -12.56 -14.70 4.03
N GLY A 92 -11.98 -13.51 4.07
CA GLY A 92 -10.96 -13.03 3.14
C GLY A 92 -11.52 -12.40 1.86
N SER A 93 -12.84 -12.34 1.68
CA SER A 93 -13.49 -11.60 0.60
C SER A 93 -13.32 -10.09 0.77
N ALA A 94 -13.57 -9.32 -0.29
CA ALA A 94 -13.62 -7.87 -0.19
C ALA A 94 -15.02 -7.40 0.19
N ASP A 95 -15.12 -6.59 1.25
CA ASP A 95 -16.38 -5.95 1.63
C ASP A 95 -16.78 -4.89 0.60
N LEU A 96 -17.86 -5.16 -0.13
CA LEU A 96 -18.37 -4.29 -1.19
C LEU A 96 -19.48 -3.32 -0.73
N ARG A 97 -19.87 -3.34 0.55
CA ARG A 97 -21.00 -2.53 1.06
C ARG A 97 -20.83 -1.06 0.68
N TYR A 98 -19.66 -0.49 0.90
CA TYR A 98 -19.41 0.92 0.60
C TYR A 98 -19.48 1.23 -0.90
N VAL A 99 -18.99 0.33 -1.76
CA VAL A 99 -19.06 0.48 -3.22
C VAL A 99 -20.52 0.46 -3.70
N LEU A 100 -21.32 -0.46 -3.17
CA LEU A 100 -22.74 -0.59 -3.51
C LEU A 100 -23.58 0.56 -2.93
N ASP A 101 -23.20 1.14 -1.79
CA ASP A 101 -23.86 2.32 -1.23
C ASP A 101 -23.64 3.58 -2.08
N VAL A 102 -22.44 3.75 -2.64
CA VAL A 102 -22.19 4.78 -3.65
C VAL A 102 -23.09 4.56 -4.87
N ALA A 103 -23.17 3.32 -5.38
CA ALA A 103 -24.04 2.98 -6.51
C ALA A 103 -25.53 3.29 -6.22
N ARG A 104 -26.02 2.95 -5.02
CA ARG A 104 -27.41 3.29 -4.59
C ARG A 104 -27.64 4.80 -4.57
N THR A 105 -26.70 5.55 -3.99
CA THR A 105 -26.82 7.01 -3.94
C THR A 105 -26.86 7.62 -5.33
N VAL A 106 -25.99 7.15 -6.24
CA VAL A 106 -26.01 7.56 -7.65
C VAL A 106 -27.36 7.23 -8.28
N GLY A 107 -27.85 5.99 -8.19
CA GLY A 107 -29.12 5.57 -8.78
C GLY A 107 -30.33 6.34 -8.24
N ARG A 108 -30.33 6.69 -6.96
CA ARG A 108 -31.39 7.51 -6.32
C ARG A 108 -31.41 8.96 -6.76
N SER A 109 -30.28 9.49 -7.22
CA SER A 109 -30.13 10.95 -7.30
C SER A 109 -29.77 11.47 -8.68
N ILE A 110 -29.26 10.67 -9.62
CA ILE A 110 -28.93 11.17 -10.96
C ILE A 110 -30.16 11.61 -11.74
N ASN A 111 -30.02 12.74 -12.47
CA ASN A 111 -31.05 13.30 -13.32
C ASN A 111 -30.58 13.47 -14.78
N LYS A 112 -29.35 13.13 -15.05
CA LYS A 112 -28.71 13.18 -16.38
C LYS A 112 -27.74 12.01 -16.52
N TYR A 113 -27.21 11.82 -17.74
CA TYR A 113 -26.16 10.83 -17.95
C TYR A 113 -25.02 10.99 -16.96
N THR A 114 -24.65 9.90 -16.33
CA THR A 114 -23.55 9.84 -15.35
C THR A 114 -22.72 8.57 -15.58
N LEU A 115 -21.41 8.72 -15.60
CA LEU A 115 -20.47 7.60 -15.62
C LEU A 115 -19.99 7.34 -14.17
N LEU A 116 -20.33 6.17 -13.62
CA LEU A 116 -19.78 5.71 -12.34
C LEU A 116 -18.53 4.85 -12.58
N VAL A 117 -17.40 5.29 -12.07
CA VAL A 117 -16.09 4.64 -12.24
C VAL A 117 -15.65 4.03 -10.91
N THR A 118 -15.47 2.72 -10.85
CA THR A 118 -14.88 2.06 -9.70
C THR A 118 -13.36 2.17 -9.78
N LYS A 119 -12.76 2.91 -8.86
CA LYS A 119 -11.31 3.06 -8.71
C LYS A 119 -10.74 2.17 -7.61
N SER A 120 -11.55 1.82 -6.62
CA SER A 120 -11.21 0.84 -5.59
C SER A 120 -10.85 -0.52 -6.20
N THR A 121 -9.94 -1.24 -5.56
CA THR A 121 -9.65 -2.64 -5.94
C THR A 121 -10.82 -3.52 -5.50
N VAL A 122 -11.49 -4.12 -6.48
CA VAL A 122 -12.70 -4.91 -6.27
C VAL A 122 -12.62 -6.26 -7.01
N PRO A 123 -13.26 -7.32 -6.51
CA PRO A 123 -13.35 -8.61 -7.19
C PRO A 123 -13.98 -8.50 -8.57
N VAL A 124 -13.59 -9.40 -9.47
CA VAL A 124 -14.18 -9.52 -10.81
C VAL A 124 -15.69 -9.74 -10.71
N GLY A 125 -16.45 -8.99 -11.51
CA GLY A 125 -17.92 -8.99 -11.50
C GLY A 125 -18.54 -7.93 -10.60
N THR A 126 -17.74 -7.11 -9.91
CA THR A 126 -18.27 -6.02 -9.06
C THR A 126 -18.99 -4.97 -9.88
N ALA A 127 -18.48 -4.60 -11.06
CA ALA A 127 -19.14 -3.62 -11.92
C ALA A 127 -20.55 -4.05 -12.35
N GLN A 128 -20.79 -5.35 -12.56
CA GLN A 128 -22.14 -5.87 -12.85
C GLN A 128 -23.08 -5.68 -11.65
N LYS A 129 -22.60 -5.91 -10.42
CA LYS A 129 -23.38 -5.65 -9.19
C LYS A 129 -23.69 -4.17 -9.05
N VAL A 130 -22.71 -3.30 -9.30
CA VAL A 130 -22.86 -1.83 -9.29
C VAL A 130 -23.92 -1.39 -10.31
N LYS A 131 -23.84 -1.89 -11.54
CA LYS A 131 -24.81 -1.61 -12.62
C LYS A 131 -26.23 -2.03 -12.25
N ALA A 132 -26.38 -3.23 -11.69
CA ALA A 132 -27.66 -3.75 -11.24
C ALA A 132 -28.29 -2.88 -10.12
N VAL A 133 -27.49 -2.44 -9.15
CA VAL A 133 -27.95 -1.58 -8.04
C VAL A 133 -28.39 -0.20 -8.55
N ILE A 134 -27.66 0.42 -9.48
CA ILE A 134 -28.08 1.70 -10.08
C ILE A 134 -29.39 1.51 -10.82
N GLN A 135 -29.52 0.48 -11.65
CA GLN A 135 -30.74 0.21 -12.42
C GLN A 135 -31.95 -0.02 -11.51
N GLU A 136 -31.79 -0.80 -10.44
CA GLU A 136 -32.84 -1.05 -9.45
C GLU A 136 -33.36 0.27 -8.81
N GLU A 137 -32.49 1.19 -8.47
CA GLU A 137 -32.89 2.47 -7.89
C GLU A 137 -33.57 3.40 -8.94
N LEU A 138 -33.14 3.36 -10.21
CA LEU A 138 -33.81 4.07 -11.30
C LEU A 138 -35.20 3.50 -11.56
N ASP A 139 -35.35 2.18 -11.55
CA ASP A 139 -36.65 1.49 -11.73
C ASP A 139 -37.61 1.85 -10.59
N LYS A 140 -37.15 1.89 -9.33
CA LYS A 140 -37.93 2.35 -8.17
C LYS A 140 -38.43 3.80 -8.34
N ARG A 141 -37.66 4.66 -8.99
CA ARG A 141 -38.02 6.05 -9.31
C ARG A 141 -38.92 6.17 -10.53
N GLY A 142 -39.10 5.11 -11.32
CA GLY A 142 -39.85 5.12 -12.57
C GLY A 142 -39.25 6.00 -13.66
N VAL A 143 -37.90 6.14 -13.68
CA VAL A 143 -37.17 6.97 -14.64
C VAL A 143 -36.19 6.15 -15.50
N ALA A 144 -36.00 6.57 -16.74
CA ALA A 144 -35.05 5.96 -17.68
C ALA A 144 -33.89 6.92 -17.96
N ILE A 145 -32.99 7.06 -17.02
CA ILE A 145 -31.81 7.93 -17.13
C ILE A 145 -30.63 7.07 -17.62
N PRO A 146 -29.96 7.45 -18.74
CA PRO A 146 -28.82 6.71 -19.22
C PRO A 146 -27.64 6.86 -18.26
N PHE A 147 -26.93 5.76 -18.03
CA PHE A 147 -25.69 5.72 -17.26
C PHE A 147 -24.77 4.63 -17.79
N ASP A 148 -23.48 4.78 -17.50
CA ASP A 148 -22.48 3.74 -17.72
C ASP A 148 -21.74 3.43 -16.42
N VAL A 149 -21.13 2.25 -16.36
CA VAL A 149 -20.18 1.88 -15.34
C VAL A 149 -18.81 1.60 -15.98
N ALA A 150 -17.75 1.89 -15.25
CA ALA A 150 -16.39 1.59 -15.67
C ALA A 150 -15.56 1.09 -14.51
N SER A 151 -14.52 0.33 -14.79
CA SER A 151 -13.46 -0.02 -13.85
C SER A 151 -12.18 0.69 -14.22
N ASN A 152 -11.59 1.43 -13.29
CA ASN A 152 -10.33 2.12 -13.49
C ASN A 152 -9.41 1.86 -12.30
N PRO A 153 -8.86 0.64 -12.20
CA PRO A 153 -7.99 0.28 -11.10
C PRO A 153 -6.77 1.21 -11.03
N GLU A 154 -6.31 1.48 -9.82
CA GLU A 154 -5.13 2.29 -9.56
C GLU A 154 -3.88 1.40 -9.38
N PHE A 155 -2.71 1.97 -9.66
CA PHE A 155 -1.41 1.33 -9.48
C PHE A 155 -0.44 2.25 -8.73
N LEU A 156 -0.99 3.05 -7.83
CA LEU A 156 -0.24 4.02 -7.04
C LEU A 156 0.60 3.30 -5.98
N LYS A 157 1.78 3.84 -5.73
CA LYS A 157 2.66 3.39 -4.64
C LYS A 157 2.60 4.44 -3.54
N GLU A 158 2.16 4.06 -2.34
CA GLU A 158 2.25 4.92 -1.15
C GLU A 158 3.67 5.49 -1.03
N GLY A 159 3.79 6.78 -0.70
CA GLY A 159 5.07 7.49 -0.68
C GLY A 159 5.58 7.99 -2.04
N ALA A 160 4.94 7.60 -3.16
CA ALA A 160 5.24 8.07 -4.51
C ALA A 160 3.98 8.23 -5.38
N ALA A 161 2.80 8.26 -4.78
CA ALA A 161 1.53 8.19 -5.49
C ALA A 161 1.25 9.39 -6.37
N ILE A 162 1.64 10.59 -5.96
CA ILE A 162 1.53 11.79 -6.79
C ILE A 162 2.33 11.62 -8.07
N LYS A 163 3.59 11.17 -7.96
CA LYS A 163 4.45 10.93 -9.12
C LYS A 163 3.87 9.86 -10.04
N ASP A 164 3.40 8.74 -9.46
CA ASP A 164 2.82 7.64 -10.23
C ASP A 164 1.51 8.05 -10.92
N PHE A 165 0.74 8.95 -10.33
CA PHE A 165 -0.49 9.46 -10.95
C PHE A 165 -0.19 10.47 -12.07
N MET A 166 0.75 11.40 -11.83
CA MET A 166 1.10 12.45 -12.79
C MET A 166 1.88 11.94 -14.00
N ALA A 167 2.62 10.83 -13.84
CA ALA A 167 3.38 10.18 -14.90
C ALA A 167 3.22 8.64 -14.80
N PRO A 168 2.04 8.11 -15.13
CA PRO A 168 1.74 6.68 -14.96
C PRO A 168 2.44 5.84 -16.04
N ASP A 169 2.92 4.63 -15.68
CA ASP A 169 3.39 3.67 -16.67
C ASP A 169 2.28 3.28 -17.66
N ARG A 170 1.05 3.25 -17.21
CA ARG A 170 -0.19 3.03 -17.99
C ARG A 170 -1.41 3.42 -17.17
N VAL A 171 -2.51 3.70 -17.87
CA VAL A 171 -3.85 3.81 -17.29
C VAL A 171 -4.68 2.65 -17.81
N VAL A 172 -5.28 1.85 -16.92
CA VAL A 172 -6.18 0.73 -17.29
C VAL A 172 -7.62 1.17 -17.11
N VAL A 173 -8.45 0.97 -18.13
CA VAL A 173 -9.87 1.33 -18.12
C VAL A 173 -10.70 0.20 -18.70
N GLY A 174 -11.53 -0.43 -17.87
CA GLY A 174 -12.57 -1.36 -18.30
C GLY A 174 -13.85 -0.62 -18.60
N ILE A 175 -14.39 -0.79 -19.80
CA ILE A 175 -15.59 -0.09 -20.29
C ILE A 175 -16.43 -0.96 -21.21
N GLU A 176 -17.72 -0.56 -21.41
CA GLU A 176 -18.65 -1.22 -22.32
C GLU A 176 -19.18 -0.29 -23.41
N SER A 177 -18.99 1.05 -23.30
CA SER A 177 -19.55 2.01 -24.25
C SER A 177 -18.49 2.97 -24.81
N ASP A 178 -18.69 3.39 -26.07
CA ASP A 178 -17.87 4.42 -26.71
C ASP A 178 -18.00 5.79 -26.03
N HIS A 179 -19.17 6.07 -25.43
CA HIS A 179 -19.37 7.33 -24.73
C HIS A 179 -18.51 7.41 -23.46
N ALA A 180 -18.52 6.35 -22.65
CA ALA A 180 -17.65 6.24 -21.48
C ALA A 180 -16.16 6.29 -21.86
N ARG A 181 -15.79 5.63 -22.98
CA ARG A 181 -14.42 5.68 -23.52
C ARG A 181 -13.96 7.11 -23.80
N LYS A 182 -14.76 7.89 -24.54
CA LYS A 182 -14.43 9.29 -24.87
C LYS A 182 -14.29 10.17 -23.63
N LEU A 183 -15.12 9.95 -22.60
CA LEU A 183 -15.02 10.68 -21.34
C LEU A 183 -13.71 10.37 -20.60
N MET A 184 -13.35 9.10 -20.50
CA MET A 184 -12.12 8.67 -19.83
C MET A 184 -10.86 9.09 -20.62
N GLU A 185 -10.86 9.00 -21.96
CA GLU A 185 -9.79 9.53 -22.80
C GLU A 185 -9.58 11.02 -22.58
N ARG A 186 -10.66 11.80 -22.57
CA ARG A 186 -10.59 13.25 -22.33
C ARG A 186 -10.03 13.57 -20.94
N LEU A 187 -10.44 12.84 -19.92
CA LEU A 187 -10.03 13.06 -18.53
C LEU A 187 -8.53 12.74 -18.35
N TYR A 188 -8.06 11.60 -18.89
CA TYR A 188 -6.68 11.16 -18.72
C TYR A 188 -5.70 11.72 -19.74
N ARG A 189 -6.17 12.39 -20.79
CA ARG A 189 -5.32 12.95 -21.85
C ARG A 189 -4.13 13.76 -21.34
N PRO A 190 -4.25 14.65 -20.33
CA PRO A 190 -3.12 15.44 -19.83
C PRO A 190 -2.00 14.58 -19.21
N PHE A 191 -2.31 13.41 -18.68
CA PHE A 191 -1.37 12.54 -17.97
C PHE A 191 -0.60 11.59 -18.91
N VAL A 192 -1.05 11.43 -20.14
CA VAL A 192 -0.50 10.46 -21.11
C VAL A 192 0.19 11.13 -22.31
N LEU A 193 0.43 12.43 -22.24
CA LEU A 193 1.07 13.20 -23.33
C LEU A 193 2.50 12.73 -23.62
N ASN A 194 3.17 12.09 -22.68
CA ASN A 194 4.53 11.58 -22.84
C ASN A 194 4.58 10.16 -23.44
N GLY A 195 3.49 9.70 -24.07
CA GLY A 195 3.42 8.40 -24.73
C GLY A 195 3.01 7.22 -23.84
N TYR A 196 2.63 7.48 -22.59
CA TYR A 196 2.06 6.45 -21.73
C TYR A 196 0.69 6.02 -22.24
N PRO A 197 0.39 4.69 -22.33
CA PRO A 197 -0.86 4.23 -22.93
C PRO A 197 -2.05 4.31 -21.96
N ILE A 198 -3.24 4.61 -22.50
CA ILE A 198 -4.50 4.23 -21.88
C ILE A 198 -4.90 2.88 -22.49
N LEU A 199 -4.94 1.85 -21.68
CA LEU A 199 -5.31 0.49 -22.07
C LEU A 199 -6.81 0.31 -21.83
N PHE A 200 -7.59 0.34 -22.91
CA PHE A 200 -9.01 0.03 -22.85
C PHE A 200 -9.24 -1.46 -23.02
N MET A 201 -10.07 -2.04 -22.18
CA MET A 201 -10.44 -3.46 -22.19
C MET A 201 -11.86 -3.66 -21.66
N ASP A 202 -12.36 -4.89 -21.67
CA ASP A 202 -13.60 -5.22 -20.95
C ASP A 202 -13.43 -5.04 -19.45
N ILE A 203 -14.55 -4.84 -18.75
CA ILE A 203 -14.52 -4.53 -17.31
C ILE A 203 -13.95 -5.68 -16.48
N PRO A 204 -14.35 -6.97 -16.68
CA PRO A 204 -13.77 -8.08 -15.95
C PRO A 204 -12.25 -8.19 -16.09
N SER A 205 -11.71 -7.94 -17.28
CA SER A 205 -10.26 -7.94 -17.53
C SER A 205 -9.56 -6.79 -16.80
N ALA A 206 -10.18 -5.61 -16.72
CA ALA A 206 -9.61 -4.49 -15.96
C ALA A 206 -9.60 -4.76 -14.45
N GLU A 207 -10.68 -5.31 -13.90
CA GLU A 207 -10.76 -5.74 -12.49
C GLU A 207 -9.69 -6.80 -12.19
N MET A 208 -9.55 -7.83 -13.03
CA MET A 208 -8.54 -8.88 -12.87
C MET A 208 -7.11 -8.34 -13.01
N THR A 209 -6.87 -7.39 -13.89
CA THR A 209 -5.51 -6.82 -14.13
C THR A 209 -4.89 -6.27 -12.84
N LYS A 210 -5.67 -5.64 -11.98
CA LYS A 210 -5.17 -5.12 -10.70
C LYS A 210 -4.71 -6.24 -9.78
N TYR A 211 -5.53 -7.26 -9.59
CA TYR A 211 -5.19 -8.41 -8.76
C TYR A 211 -3.98 -9.17 -9.30
N ALA A 212 -3.96 -9.43 -10.61
CA ALA A 212 -2.86 -10.13 -11.25
C ALA A 212 -1.53 -9.37 -11.12
N ALA A 213 -1.55 -8.04 -11.28
CA ALA A 213 -0.37 -7.20 -11.10
C ALA A 213 0.17 -7.26 -9.67
N ASN A 214 -0.69 -7.09 -8.66
CA ASN A 214 -0.27 -7.13 -7.27
C ASN A 214 0.18 -8.54 -6.85
N ALA A 215 -0.50 -9.59 -7.30
CA ALA A 215 -0.12 -10.97 -7.05
C ALA A 215 1.24 -11.32 -7.69
N MET A 216 1.52 -10.83 -8.91
CA MET A 216 2.83 -11.01 -9.55
C MET A 216 3.95 -10.32 -8.77
N LEU A 217 3.73 -9.10 -8.30
CA LEU A 217 4.72 -8.39 -7.49
C LEU A 217 4.97 -9.10 -6.15
N ALA A 218 3.92 -9.55 -5.48
CA ALA A 218 4.02 -10.36 -4.26
C ALA A 218 4.76 -11.68 -4.51
N THR A 219 4.47 -12.35 -5.63
CA THR A 219 5.16 -13.58 -6.04
C THR A 219 6.67 -13.36 -6.19
N ARG A 220 7.10 -12.28 -6.81
CA ARG A 220 8.53 -11.97 -6.97
C ARG A 220 9.23 -11.76 -5.62
N ILE A 221 8.57 -11.11 -4.67
CA ILE A 221 9.11 -10.89 -3.33
C ILE A 221 9.20 -12.22 -2.58
N SER A 222 8.11 -12.99 -2.51
CA SER A 222 8.09 -14.28 -1.81
C SER A 222 9.07 -15.28 -2.46
N PHE A 223 9.14 -15.33 -3.80
CA PHE A 223 10.15 -16.16 -4.49
C PHE A 223 11.57 -15.82 -4.05
N MET A 224 11.92 -14.53 -4.00
CA MET A 224 13.27 -14.13 -3.58
C MET A 224 13.54 -14.39 -2.10
N ASN A 225 12.51 -14.31 -1.25
CA ASN A 225 12.61 -14.65 0.16
C ASN A 225 12.84 -16.15 0.35
N ASP A 226 12.11 -16.99 -0.39
CA ASP A 226 12.28 -18.43 -0.35
C ASP A 226 13.69 -18.86 -0.85
N ILE A 227 14.16 -18.26 -1.96
CA ILE A 227 15.55 -18.44 -2.45
C ILE A 227 16.57 -17.94 -1.41
N ALA A 228 16.30 -16.84 -0.71
CA ALA A 228 17.21 -16.32 0.32
C ALA A 228 17.35 -17.30 1.49
N ASN A 229 16.24 -17.87 1.94
CA ASN A 229 16.23 -18.87 3.00
C ASN A 229 17.02 -20.13 2.59
N LEU A 230 16.86 -20.58 1.35
CA LEU A 230 17.66 -21.70 0.81
C LEU A 230 19.15 -21.34 0.72
N CYS A 231 19.49 -20.11 0.28
CA CYS A 231 20.89 -19.65 0.22
C CYS A 231 21.59 -19.78 1.58
N GLU A 232 20.92 -19.45 2.68
CA GLU A 232 21.48 -19.61 4.03
C GLU A 232 21.80 -21.07 4.37
N VAL A 233 20.98 -22.02 3.91
CA VAL A 233 21.18 -23.45 4.14
C VAL A 233 22.35 -24.00 3.33
N VAL A 234 22.44 -23.62 2.05
CA VAL A 234 23.43 -24.17 1.12
C VAL A 234 24.75 -23.37 1.07
N GLY A 235 24.82 -22.23 1.77
CA GLY A 235 26.01 -21.37 1.81
C GLY A 235 26.18 -20.46 0.59
N ALA A 236 25.08 -20.15 -0.13
CA ALA A 236 25.08 -19.16 -1.20
C ALA A 236 24.80 -17.74 -0.66
N ASP A 237 25.02 -16.72 -1.48
CA ASP A 237 24.68 -15.33 -1.19
C ASP A 237 23.53 -14.87 -2.09
N VAL A 238 22.38 -14.50 -1.49
CA VAL A 238 21.18 -14.09 -2.23
C VAL A 238 21.42 -12.84 -3.07
N GLU A 239 22.29 -11.91 -2.65
CA GLU A 239 22.57 -10.70 -3.44
C GLU A 239 23.31 -11.04 -4.75
N SER A 240 24.20 -12.00 -4.72
CA SER A 240 24.86 -12.51 -5.93
C SER A 240 23.88 -13.25 -6.83
N VAL A 241 22.99 -14.06 -6.27
CA VAL A 241 21.90 -14.73 -7.01
C VAL A 241 20.96 -13.68 -7.64
N ARG A 242 20.54 -12.67 -6.88
CA ARG A 242 19.68 -11.58 -7.36
C ARG A 242 20.30 -10.85 -8.56
N LYS A 243 21.58 -10.49 -8.46
CA LYS A 243 22.32 -9.83 -9.56
C LYS A 243 22.40 -10.73 -10.79
N GLY A 244 22.69 -12.02 -10.58
CA GLY A 244 22.75 -13.00 -11.66
C GLY A 244 21.44 -13.13 -12.42
N ILE A 245 20.34 -13.47 -11.74
CA ILE A 245 19.03 -13.63 -12.40
C ILE A 245 18.46 -12.32 -12.92
N GLY A 246 18.67 -11.21 -12.19
CA GLY A 246 18.15 -9.89 -12.58
C GLY A 246 18.86 -9.27 -13.79
N SER A 247 20.01 -9.81 -14.22
CA SER A 247 20.71 -9.41 -15.45
C SER A 247 20.05 -9.98 -16.72
N ASP A 248 19.23 -11.02 -16.61
CA ASP A 248 18.45 -11.54 -17.71
C ASP A 248 17.28 -10.57 -18.02
N SER A 249 17.22 -10.07 -19.27
CA SER A 249 16.20 -9.12 -19.71
C SER A 249 14.75 -9.66 -19.61
N ARG A 250 14.57 -10.98 -19.65
CA ARG A 250 13.28 -11.65 -19.49
C ARG A 250 12.77 -11.59 -18.03
N ILE A 251 13.67 -11.45 -17.06
CA ILE A 251 13.39 -11.36 -15.63
C ILE A 251 13.39 -9.90 -15.17
N GLY A 252 14.47 -9.17 -15.47
CA GLY A 252 14.66 -7.78 -15.02
C GLY A 252 14.95 -7.67 -13.52
N LYS A 253 15.38 -6.48 -13.08
CA LYS A 253 15.94 -6.27 -11.71
C LYS A 253 14.88 -5.91 -10.65
N HIS A 254 13.69 -5.49 -11.04
CA HIS A 254 12.71 -4.94 -10.11
C HIS A 254 12.01 -6.03 -9.28
N PHE A 255 11.71 -5.73 -8.01
CA PHE A 255 11.03 -6.64 -7.07
C PHE A 255 11.75 -7.98 -6.83
N LEU A 256 13.08 -7.97 -6.90
CA LEU A 256 13.93 -9.15 -6.60
C LEU A 256 14.73 -8.99 -5.30
N TYR A 257 14.32 -8.10 -4.41
CA TYR A 257 15.04 -7.89 -3.13
C TYR A 257 14.44 -8.80 -2.06
N ALA A 258 15.29 -9.64 -1.47
CA ALA A 258 14.95 -10.39 -0.27
C ALA A 258 14.89 -9.47 0.95
N GLY A 259 14.00 -9.77 1.88
CA GLY A 259 13.80 -8.99 3.09
C GLY A 259 12.91 -9.72 4.10
N CYS A 260 12.41 -9.01 5.09
CA CYS A 260 11.58 -9.55 6.18
C CYS A 260 10.09 -9.74 5.79
N GLY A 261 9.77 -9.87 4.51
CA GLY A 261 8.40 -10.01 4.02
C GLY A 261 7.77 -8.68 3.61
N TYR A 262 6.60 -8.78 2.96
CA TYR A 262 5.81 -7.62 2.57
C TYR A 262 4.63 -7.41 3.52
N GLY A 263 4.18 -6.16 3.62
CA GLY A 263 3.00 -5.72 4.34
C GLY A 263 2.26 -4.64 3.56
N GLY A 264 1.63 -3.72 4.28
CA GLY A 264 0.83 -2.63 3.73
C GLY A 264 -0.60 -3.01 3.40
N SER A 265 -1.36 -2.06 2.94
CA SER A 265 -2.80 -2.18 2.69
C SER A 265 -3.17 -2.96 1.44
N CYS A 266 -2.23 -3.17 0.52
CA CYS A 266 -2.52 -3.67 -0.82
C CYS A 266 -2.18 -5.16 -0.99
N PHE A 267 -0.89 -5.52 -0.93
CA PHE A 267 -0.47 -6.89 -1.27
C PHE A 267 -1.14 -7.96 -0.42
N PRO A 268 -1.15 -7.89 0.93
CA PRO A 268 -1.79 -8.96 1.72
C PRO A 268 -3.28 -9.09 1.42
N LYS A 269 -3.99 -7.98 1.35
CA LYS A 269 -5.42 -7.95 1.05
C LYS A 269 -5.74 -8.51 -0.33
N ASP A 270 -5.01 -8.05 -1.36
CA ASP A 270 -5.31 -8.39 -2.75
C ASP A 270 -4.94 -9.85 -3.08
N VAL A 271 -3.85 -10.37 -2.48
CA VAL A 271 -3.48 -11.79 -2.56
C VAL A 271 -4.58 -12.67 -1.94
N LYS A 272 -5.04 -12.34 -0.73
CA LYS A 272 -6.12 -13.07 -0.04
C LYS A 272 -7.44 -13.01 -0.82
N ALA A 273 -7.82 -11.84 -1.33
CA ALA A 273 -9.03 -11.67 -2.14
C ALA A 273 -8.97 -12.45 -3.46
N LEU A 274 -7.80 -12.54 -4.09
CA LEU A 274 -7.61 -13.33 -5.30
C LEU A 274 -7.74 -14.85 -5.02
N LEU A 275 -7.18 -15.32 -3.90
CA LEU A 275 -7.34 -16.70 -3.44
C LEU A 275 -8.80 -17.02 -3.17
N HIS A 276 -9.52 -16.12 -2.50
CA HIS A 276 -10.95 -16.28 -2.22
C HIS A 276 -11.75 -16.36 -3.53
N THR A 277 -11.50 -15.44 -4.47
CA THR A 277 -12.14 -15.44 -5.80
C THR A 277 -11.90 -16.78 -6.53
N GLY A 278 -10.68 -17.32 -6.46
CA GLY A 278 -10.39 -18.65 -7.01
C GLY A 278 -11.27 -19.75 -6.39
N LYS A 279 -11.33 -19.80 -5.05
CA LYS A 279 -12.13 -20.81 -4.30
C LYS A 279 -13.62 -20.72 -4.61
N GLU A 280 -14.20 -19.51 -4.64
CA GLU A 280 -15.61 -19.30 -5.00
C GLU A 280 -15.96 -19.82 -6.40
N ASN A 281 -14.99 -19.76 -7.32
CA ASN A 281 -15.14 -20.24 -8.69
C ASN A 281 -14.62 -21.69 -8.91
N GLY A 282 -14.35 -22.42 -7.83
CA GLY A 282 -13.90 -23.81 -7.91
C GLY A 282 -12.48 -23.99 -8.44
N TYR A 283 -11.64 -22.92 -8.40
CA TYR A 283 -10.28 -22.93 -8.90
C TYR A 283 -9.25 -22.73 -7.78
N THR A 284 -8.30 -23.65 -7.64
CA THR A 284 -7.22 -23.58 -6.65
C THR A 284 -6.03 -22.84 -7.23
N MET A 285 -5.71 -21.70 -6.67
CA MET A 285 -4.57 -20.85 -7.08
C MET A 285 -3.27 -21.25 -6.37
N ARG A 286 -2.71 -22.42 -6.69
CA ARG A 286 -1.57 -23.05 -5.99
C ARG A 286 -0.34 -22.15 -5.84
N VAL A 287 0.01 -21.38 -6.88
CA VAL A 287 1.16 -20.45 -6.82
C VAL A 287 0.92 -19.38 -5.79
N ILE A 288 -0.28 -18.81 -5.75
CA ILE A 288 -0.62 -17.70 -4.85
C ILE A 288 -0.77 -18.17 -3.40
N GLU A 289 -1.27 -19.40 -3.19
CA GLU A 289 -1.27 -20.05 -1.87
C GLU A 289 0.16 -20.16 -1.31
N ALA A 290 1.11 -20.66 -2.11
CA ALA A 290 2.51 -20.74 -1.71
C ALA A 290 3.15 -19.38 -1.45
N VAL A 291 2.81 -18.36 -2.23
CA VAL A 291 3.29 -16.97 -2.03
C VAL A 291 2.86 -16.42 -0.67
N GLU A 292 1.60 -16.64 -0.28
CA GLU A 292 1.08 -16.20 1.02
C GLU A 292 1.75 -16.95 2.17
N GLU A 293 1.89 -18.27 2.08
CA GLU A 293 2.55 -19.11 3.08
C GLU A 293 4.01 -18.68 3.32
N VAL A 294 4.76 -18.44 2.25
CA VAL A 294 6.14 -17.94 2.34
C VAL A 294 6.18 -16.59 3.01
N ASN A 295 5.28 -15.66 2.67
CA ASN A 295 5.28 -14.31 3.25
C ASN A 295 4.95 -14.34 4.74
N GLU A 296 3.96 -15.12 5.16
CA GLU A 296 3.60 -15.23 6.59
C GLU A 296 4.77 -15.79 7.42
N THR A 297 5.48 -16.81 6.89
CA THR A 297 6.68 -17.34 7.55
C THR A 297 7.81 -16.29 7.57
N GLN A 298 7.97 -15.51 6.51
CA GLN A 298 9.05 -14.54 6.36
C GLN A 298 8.95 -13.37 7.36
N LYS A 299 7.76 -12.99 7.78
CA LYS A 299 7.56 -11.89 8.75
C LYS A 299 8.28 -12.13 10.09
N SER A 300 8.54 -13.38 10.45
CA SER A 300 9.22 -13.74 11.70
C SER A 300 10.74 -13.91 11.56
N ILE A 301 11.29 -13.91 10.35
CA ILE A 301 12.69 -14.32 10.10
C ILE A 301 13.72 -13.48 10.89
N VAL A 302 13.47 -12.17 11.06
CA VAL A 302 14.37 -11.28 11.80
C VAL A 302 14.36 -11.61 13.29
N PHE A 303 13.19 -11.94 13.84
CA PHE A 303 13.09 -12.42 15.21
C PHE A 303 13.85 -13.74 15.38
N GLU A 304 13.67 -14.72 14.49
CA GLU A 304 14.36 -16.00 14.57
C GLU A 304 15.89 -15.83 14.56
N LYS A 305 16.39 -14.90 13.72
CA LYS A 305 17.82 -14.60 13.65
C LYS A 305 18.36 -14.01 14.96
N VAL A 306 17.71 -12.98 15.48
CA VAL A 306 18.19 -12.37 16.75
C VAL A 306 18.04 -13.35 17.91
N ASN A 307 16.96 -14.11 17.98
CA ASN A 307 16.74 -15.11 19.03
C ASN A 307 17.83 -16.19 19.03
N LYS A 308 18.22 -16.67 17.85
CA LYS A 308 19.34 -17.61 17.67
C LYS A 308 20.69 -17.02 18.12
N LEU A 309 20.96 -15.75 17.80
CA LEU A 309 22.20 -15.07 18.22
C LEU A 309 22.32 -14.93 19.74
N PHE A 310 21.21 -14.89 20.45
CA PHE A 310 21.17 -14.88 21.92
C PHE A 310 20.87 -16.27 22.54
N ASN A 311 21.07 -17.37 21.80
CA ASN A 311 20.87 -18.75 22.25
C ASN A 311 19.45 -18.99 22.80
N ASN A 312 18.43 -18.36 22.18
CA ASN A 312 17.03 -18.39 22.56
C ASN A 312 16.72 -17.79 23.97
N ASP A 313 17.57 -16.90 24.44
CA ASP A 313 17.36 -16.17 25.70
C ASP A 313 17.38 -14.66 25.46
N LEU A 314 16.21 -14.10 25.19
CA LEU A 314 15.98 -12.67 25.01
C LEU A 314 15.40 -12.00 26.27
N LYS A 315 15.21 -12.74 27.36
CA LYS A 315 14.63 -12.21 28.58
C LYS A 315 15.48 -11.06 29.16
N GLY A 316 14.88 -9.89 29.29
CA GLY A 316 15.54 -8.69 29.80
C GLY A 316 16.56 -8.06 28.85
N LYS A 317 16.73 -8.58 27.64
CA LYS A 317 17.54 -7.94 26.58
C LYS A 317 16.85 -6.71 26.04
N ILE A 318 17.60 -5.65 25.78
CA ILE A 318 17.11 -4.44 25.14
C ILE A 318 17.33 -4.58 23.63
N VAL A 319 16.26 -4.60 22.86
CA VAL A 319 16.30 -4.73 21.40
C VAL A 319 15.76 -3.45 20.77
N ALA A 320 16.63 -2.77 20.03
CA ALA A 320 16.27 -1.59 19.24
C ALA A 320 15.72 -2.00 17.87
N ILE A 321 14.66 -1.34 17.42
CA ILE A 321 14.06 -1.51 16.11
C ILE A 321 14.10 -0.18 15.36
N TRP A 322 14.69 -0.19 14.18
CA TRP A 322 14.64 0.88 13.21
C TRP A 322 13.69 0.52 12.07
N GLY A 323 12.65 1.32 11.93
CA GLY A 323 11.61 1.14 10.92
C GLY A 323 10.42 0.33 11.43
N LEU A 324 9.25 0.94 11.35
CA LEU A 324 7.98 0.38 11.82
C LEU A 324 6.96 0.28 10.67
N ALA A 325 6.97 1.27 9.76
CA ALA A 325 6.18 1.21 8.55
C ALA A 325 6.60 0.04 7.65
N PHE A 326 5.68 -0.50 6.85
CA PHE A 326 5.98 -1.64 5.98
C PHE A 326 7.01 -1.33 4.88
N LYS A 327 7.22 -0.06 4.56
CA LYS A 327 8.24 0.48 3.63
C LYS A 327 8.53 1.94 3.94
N PRO A 328 9.61 2.56 3.37
CA PRO A 328 9.88 3.99 3.49
C PRO A 328 8.79 4.89 2.87
N ASP A 329 8.79 6.16 3.28
CA ASP A 329 7.96 7.23 2.77
C ASP A 329 6.43 7.06 3.01
N THR A 330 6.05 6.28 4.03
CA THR A 330 4.67 6.11 4.52
C THR A 330 4.64 5.88 6.03
N ASP A 331 3.50 6.15 6.67
CA ASP A 331 3.21 5.80 8.07
C ASP A 331 2.44 4.48 8.21
N ASP A 332 2.12 3.80 7.09
CA ASP A 332 1.28 2.60 7.10
C ASP A 332 1.99 1.40 7.75
N MET A 333 1.43 0.93 8.85
CA MET A 333 1.90 -0.25 9.58
C MET A 333 1.01 -1.49 9.39
N ARG A 334 -0.03 -1.42 8.54
CA ARG A 334 -0.91 -2.58 8.31
C ARG A 334 -0.10 -3.75 7.77
N GLU A 335 -0.25 -4.92 8.40
CA GLU A 335 0.48 -6.13 8.02
C GLU A 335 2.02 -5.96 7.97
N ALA A 336 2.56 -4.89 8.59
CA ALA A 336 4.01 -4.65 8.61
C ALA A 336 4.74 -5.74 9.39
N PRO A 337 5.87 -6.27 8.88
CA PRO A 337 6.70 -7.25 9.60
C PRO A 337 7.11 -6.79 10.99
N ALA A 338 7.23 -5.48 11.21
CA ALA A 338 7.56 -4.91 12.51
C ALA A 338 6.57 -5.31 13.61
N LEU A 339 5.28 -5.43 13.30
CA LEU A 339 4.26 -5.84 14.27
C LEU A 339 4.50 -7.26 14.77
N GLU A 340 4.80 -8.19 13.86
CA GLU A 340 5.10 -9.59 14.20
C GLU A 340 6.39 -9.71 15.00
N VAL A 341 7.44 -9.00 14.60
CA VAL A 341 8.74 -9.01 15.29
C VAL A 341 8.59 -8.44 16.70
N ILE A 342 7.90 -7.31 16.88
CA ILE A 342 7.66 -6.70 18.19
C ILE A 342 6.87 -7.65 19.10
N ALA A 343 5.78 -8.25 18.58
CA ALA A 343 4.97 -9.19 19.38
C ALA A 343 5.80 -10.37 19.88
N ARG A 344 6.63 -10.96 19.03
CA ARG A 344 7.52 -12.09 19.40
C ARG A 344 8.61 -11.69 20.39
N LEU A 345 9.20 -10.51 20.23
CA LEU A 345 10.22 -9.99 21.17
C LEU A 345 9.63 -9.77 22.55
N LEU A 346 8.44 -9.15 22.63
CA LEU A 346 7.73 -8.94 23.91
C LEU A 346 7.36 -10.27 24.55
N ALA A 347 6.86 -11.24 23.78
CA ALA A 347 6.55 -12.58 24.25
C ALA A 347 7.81 -13.33 24.79
N ALA A 348 8.98 -13.08 24.21
CA ALA A 348 10.26 -13.61 24.66
C ALA A 348 10.83 -12.85 25.90
N GLY A 349 10.13 -11.83 26.40
CA GLY A 349 10.52 -11.06 27.56
C GLY A 349 11.61 -10.00 27.30
N ALA A 350 11.82 -9.61 26.06
CA ALA A 350 12.71 -8.51 25.69
C ALA A 350 12.09 -7.14 26.00
N VAL A 351 12.93 -6.15 26.25
CA VAL A 351 12.57 -4.73 26.27
C VAL A 351 12.78 -4.19 24.86
N VAL A 352 11.71 -3.70 24.24
CA VAL A 352 11.75 -3.25 22.85
C VAL A 352 11.77 -1.72 22.81
N LYS A 353 12.79 -1.14 22.15
CA LYS A 353 12.88 0.29 21.85
C LYS A 353 12.65 0.49 20.36
N VAL A 354 11.83 1.45 19.98
CA VAL A 354 11.43 1.63 18.57
C VAL A 354 11.70 3.05 18.09
N TYR A 355 12.07 3.16 16.81
CA TYR A 355 12.12 4.44 16.10
C TYR A 355 11.74 4.27 14.63
N ASP A 356 10.90 5.17 14.15
CA ASP A 356 10.54 5.35 12.74
C ASP A 356 10.37 6.85 12.46
N PRO A 357 10.82 7.37 11.31
CA PRO A 357 10.72 8.78 10.99
C PRO A 357 9.29 9.34 10.94
N VAL A 358 8.30 8.49 10.64
CA VAL A 358 6.92 8.91 10.34
C VAL A 358 5.88 8.10 11.10
N ALA A 359 6.09 6.78 11.28
CA ALA A 359 5.08 5.85 11.80
C ALA A 359 4.98 5.78 13.35
N MET A 360 5.68 6.64 14.10
CA MET A 360 5.69 6.58 15.58
C MET A 360 4.29 6.74 16.20
N ALA A 361 3.48 7.67 15.67
CA ALA A 361 2.12 7.89 16.15
C ALA A 361 1.20 6.71 15.84
N GLU A 362 1.35 6.11 14.65
CA GLU A 362 0.60 4.91 14.25
C GLU A 362 1.00 3.70 15.09
N CYS A 363 2.29 3.54 15.40
CA CYS A 363 2.78 2.50 16.28
C CYS A 363 2.18 2.63 17.69
N ARG A 364 2.19 3.83 18.26
CA ARG A 364 1.60 4.08 19.59
C ARG A 364 0.11 3.74 19.62
N ARG A 365 -0.62 4.05 18.57
CA ARG A 365 -2.05 3.71 18.47
C ARG A 365 -2.31 2.20 18.42
N ARG A 366 -1.36 1.38 17.92
CA ARG A 366 -1.49 -0.08 17.75
C ARG A 366 -0.92 -0.89 18.90
N ILE A 367 0.18 -0.43 19.47
CA ILE A 367 0.99 -1.20 20.43
C ILE A 367 0.94 -0.58 21.82
N ASP A 368 0.45 0.68 21.92
CA ASP A 368 0.40 1.43 23.17
C ASP A 368 1.80 1.55 23.84
N ASP A 369 1.87 1.57 25.15
CA ASP A 369 3.11 1.74 25.93
C ASP A 369 3.84 0.40 26.23
N PHE A 370 3.58 -0.65 25.46
CA PHE A 370 4.32 -1.91 25.56
C PHE A 370 5.76 -1.82 25.06
N VAL A 371 6.11 -0.77 24.34
CA VAL A 371 7.45 -0.51 23.80
C VAL A 371 7.93 0.89 24.22
N VAL A 372 9.24 1.10 24.19
CA VAL A 372 9.85 2.40 24.46
C VAL A 372 10.00 3.17 23.16
N TYR A 373 9.40 4.35 23.06
CA TYR A 373 9.44 5.21 21.89
C TYR A 373 10.62 6.18 21.98
N ALA A 374 11.63 5.99 21.14
CA ALA A 374 12.78 6.86 21.05
C ALA A 374 12.48 8.13 20.23
N GLN A 375 13.16 9.23 20.53
CA GLN A 375 13.00 10.50 19.81
C GLN A 375 13.77 10.52 18.48
N ASP A 376 14.87 9.75 18.42
CA ASP A 376 15.68 9.59 17.22
C ASP A 376 16.30 8.19 17.15
N MET A 377 16.93 7.92 15.99
CA MET A 377 17.55 6.62 15.72
C MET A 377 18.70 6.26 16.69
N TYR A 378 19.42 7.24 17.19
CA TYR A 378 20.56 6.99 18.11
C TYR A 378 20.08 6.77 19.54
N GLU A 379 19.04 7.48 20.00
CA GLU A 379 18.42 7.21 21.30
C GLU A 379 17.86 5.78 21.37
N ALA A 380 17.30 5.27 20.27
CA ALA A 380 16.78 3.90 20.23
C ALA A 380 17.85 2.85 20.56
N VAL A 381 19.10 3.06 20.19
CA VAL A 381 20.20 2.09 20.36
C VAL A 381 21.00 2.27 21.65
N ILE A 382 20.72 3.29 22.49
CA ILE A 382 21.40 3.45 23.78
C ILE A 382 21.11 2.23 24.66
N ASP A 383 22.16 1.61 25.20
CA ASP A 383 22.15 0.40 26.02
C ASP A 383 21.50 -0.84 25.34
N ALA A 384 21.27 -0.80 24.02
CA ALA A 384 20.68 -1.93 23.32
C ALA A 384 21.64 -3.13 23.23
N ASP A 385 21.09 -4.32 23.41
CA ASP A 385 21.80 -5.59 23.16
C ASP A 385 21.79 -5.95 21.66
N ALA A 386 20.76 -5.51 20.92
CA ALA A 386 20.67 -5.71 19.47
C ALA A 386 19.97 -4.53 18.78
N LEU A 387 20.34 -4.31 17.51
CA LEU A 387 19.65 -3.45 16.55
C LEU A 387 19.05 -4.27 15.43
N LEU A 388 17.75 -4.15 15.20
CA LEU A 388 17.03 -4.76 14.08
C LEU A 388 16.60 -3.67 13.10
N LEU A 389 16.96 -3.83 11.82
CA LEU A 389 16.46 -2.97 10.75
C LEU A 389 15.31 -3.66 10.05
N LEU A 390 14.11 -3.05 10.09
CA LEU A 390 12.89 -3.61 9.48
C LEU A 390 12.35 -2.78 8.32
N THR A 391 12.73 -1.49 8.22
CA THR A 391 12.35 -0.61 7.10
C THR A 391 13.54 0.22 6.66
N GLU A 392 13.81 0.21 5.36
CA GLU A 392 15.02 0.79 4.76
C GLU A 392 14.92 2.30 4.50
N TRP A 393 14.55 3.10 5.51
CA TRP A 393 14.52 4.54 5.41
C TRP A 393 15.87 5.13 4.98
N LYS A 394 15.85 6.21 4.22
CA LYS A 394 17.09 6.85 3.71
C LYS A 394 18.06 7.21 4.82
N GLN A 395 17.54 7.71 5.96
CA GLN A 395 18.37 8.11 7.10
C GLN A 395 19.07 6.94 7.81
N PHE A 396 18.58 5.71 7.63
CA PHE A 396 19.21 4.51 8.22
C PHE A 396 20.34 3.95 7.36
N ARG A 397 20.52 4.44 6.11
CA ARG A 397 21.49 3.83 5.18
C ARG A 397 22.94 4.12 5.51
N ILE A 398 23.24 5.28 6.08
CA ILE A 398 24.61 5.71 6.41
C ILE A 398 24.59 6.28 7.84
N PRO A 399 24.39 5.44 8.86
CA PRO A 399 24.43 5.90 10.25
C PRO A 399 25.90 6.04 10.71
N SER A 400 26.11 6.75 11.81
CA SER A 400 27.42 6.77 12.45
C SER A 400 27.65 5.52 13.27
N TRP A 401 28.22 4.48 12.64
CA TRP A 401 28.53 3.21 13.31
C TRP A 401 29.45 3.37 14.52
N SER A 402 30.36 4.34 14.50
CA SER A 402 31.22 4.65 15.66
C SER A 402 30.46 5.17 16.87
N VAL A 403 29.38 5.93 16.64
CA VAL A 403 28.47 6.36 17.73
C VAL A 403 27.66 5.17 18.25
N ILE A 404 27.08 4.40 17.34
CA ILE A 404 26.27 3.21 17.68
C ILE A 404 27.08 2.22 18.50
N HIS A 405 28.33 1.92 18.09
CA HIS A 405 29.22 1.04 18.80
C HIS A 405 29.52 1.51 20.24
N LYS A 406 29.61 2.82 20.46
CA LYS A 406 29.87 3.38 21.80
C LYS A 406 28.66 3.32 22.74
N VAL A 407 27.45 3.41 22.21
CA VAL A 407 26.24 3.52 23.04
C VAL A 407 25.48 2.20 23.19
N MET A 408 25.71 1.23 22.31
CA MET A 408 25.14 -0.10 22.45
C MET A 408 25.88 -0.89 23.54
N LYS A 409 25.12 -1.73 24.26
CA LYS A 409 25.67 -2.65 25.26
C LYS A 409 26.28 -3.88 24.63
N SER A 410 25.63 -4.44 23.60
CA SER A 410 26.15 -5.53 22.77
C SER A 410 26.04 -5.13 21.31
N HIS A 411 27.03 -5.52 20.50
CA HIS A 411 27.18 -5.01 19.13
C HIS A 411 26.55 -5.98 18.11
N VAL A 412 25.27 -6.34 18.32
CA VAL A 412 24.53 -7.24 17.42
C VAL A 412 23.65 -6.41 16.49
N VAL A 413 23.78 -6.64 15.17
CA VAL A 413 22.95 -6.00 14.13
C VAL A 413 22.31 -7.07 13.25
N VAL A 414 20.98 -7.06 13.15
CA VAL A 414 20.24 -7.91 12.22
C VAL A 414 19.56 -7.02 11.17
N ASP A 415 20.02 -7.16 9.95
CA ASP A 415 19.57 -6.36 8.82
C ASP A 415 18.48 -7.10 8.02
N GLY A 416 17.22 -6.76 8.28
CA GLY A 416 16.06 -7.34 7.61
C GLY A 416 15.82 -6.79 6.19
N ARG A 417 16.66 -5.86 5.70
CA ARG A 417 16.52 -5.22 4.38
C ARG A 417 17.76 -5.30 3.52
N ASN A 418 18.83 -5.89 4.03
CA ASN A 418 20.09 -6.09 3.31
C ASN A 418 20.70 -4.79 2.74
N ILE A 419 20.70 -3.71 3.55
CA ILE A 419 21.18 -2.40 3.10
C ILE A 419 22.59 -2.07 3.57
N TYR A 420 23.15 -2.83 4.52
CA TYR A 420 24.47 -2.56 5.09
C TYR A 420 25.57 -3.46 4.50
N ASP A 421 26.79 -2.94 4.52
CA ASP A 421 27.97 -3.72 4.20
C ASP A 421 28.38 -4.57 5.42
N GLY A 422 28.29 -5.88 5.27
CA GLY A 422 28.57 -6.81 6.36
C GLY A 422 30.06 -6.92 6.70
N GLU A 423 30.97 -6.64 5.77
CA GLU A 423 32.41 -6.67 6.03
C GLU A 423 32.81 -5.43 6.83
N GLU A 424 32.33 -4.24 6.43
CA GLU A 424 32.52 -3.00 7.19
C GLU A 424 32.03 -3.16 8.63
N LEU A 425 30.83 -3.70 8.85
CA LEU A 425 30.30 -3.89 10.20
C LEU A 425 31.11 -4.87 11.04
N LYS A 426 31.61 -5.96 10.45
CA LYS A 426 32.51 -6.93 11.13
C LYS A 426 33.83 -6.29 11.51
N GLU A 427 34.44 -5.50 10.62
CA GLU A 427 35.67 -4.75 10.90
C GLU A 427 35.50 -3.76 12.05
N LEU A 428 34.30 -3.16 12.16
CA LEU A 428 33.94 -2.27 13.27
C LEU A 428 33.56 -3.01 14.58
N GLY A 429 33.62 -4.34 14.59
CA GLY A 429 33.39 -5.17 15.76
C GLY A 429 31.93 -5.56 16.01
N PHE A 430 31.06 -5.41 15.01
CA PHE A 430 29.66 -5.86 15.10
C PHE A 430 29.51 -7.34 14.74
N THR A 431 28.63 -8.03 15.45
CA THR A 431 28.05 -9.30 15.00
C THR A 431 26.92 -8.96 14.04
N TYR A 432 27.16 -9.12 12.75
CA TYR A 432 26.19 -8.78 11.70
C TYR A 432 25.53 -10.02 11.12
N SER A 433 24.21 -9.96 10.99
CA SER A 433 23.40 -10.98 10.31
C SER A 433 22.43 -10.30 9.36
N ARG A 434 22.28 -10.87 8.16
CA ARG A 434 21.32 -10.41 7.15
C ARG A 434 20.51 -11.57 6.57
N ILE A 435 19.55 -11.26 5.72
CA ILE A 435 18.72 -12.27 5.06
C ILE A 435 19.42 -12.82 3.84
N GLY A 436 19.46 -14.17 3.70
CA GLY A 436 20.00 -14.85 2.54
C GLY A 436 21.52 -14.93 2.49
N GLN A 437 22.18 -14.82 3.63
CA GLN A 437 23.60 -15.12 3.80
C GLN A 437 23.83 -15.80 5.16
N LYS A 438 24.67 -16.83 5.16
CA LYS A 438 25.02 -17.58 6.38
C LYS A 438 25.99 -16.80 7.27
#